data_0e10f5838527c77b954af2f25c66ce57
#
_entry.id   0e10f5838527c77b954af2f25c66ce57
#
_cell.length_a   1.000
_cell.length_b   1.000
_cell.length_c   1.000
_cell.angle_alpha   90.00
_cell.angle_beta   90.00
_cell.angle_gamma   90.00
#
_symmetry.space_group_name_H-M   'P 1'
#
loop_
_entity.id
_entity.type
_entity.pdbx_description
1 polymer ?
#
loop_
_entity_poly.entity_id
_entity_poly.type
_entity_poly.pdbx_seq_one_letter_code
_entity_poly.pdbx_strand_id
1 'polypeptide(L)'
;MIEQWRETLRAVHGVESKYKRLVKAIAGDIESGSLPAGARLPPQRDVAADLAISVQTVTNAYKELERQGLIRCEVGRGSFVAARVTETMSSYMLDTAERSVVDFSIARIIHTAEHDAMWRNVCATLSTIDDQPWIRAFRPIAGFEHHRQAGMAWLASLGMPASADTLLITNGAAHGIFLALASLVGPGDTVLCESLTDHGVIGSANVLGFTLKGLEIDEYGIHPEHFEEMCDSERITALVCTPTLNNPTVALMPDSRRRAIAKIAERYGVYVIEDDVYGPLPAKTATPISSLIPELSFYCTSLTKSVMAGLRIGYLATPRRLALRAESVLRVSSWMATPPMAEVATRWITDGTAARLVEIQRERLGRRQAQLQKTLGKYVLGAHPQALSAWLRVPDHWRTDRLVRELRNRDIAVTSPDPFLVRGADRPNAVRVCVGAEVGEEAYNSALETMLGVFEQYPQVHDFG
;
A
#
# COMPACT_ATOMS: atom_id res chain seq x y z
N MET A 1 -25.30 7.38 -23.64
CA MET A 1 -25.42 6.60 -22.40
C MET A 1 -26.27 5.34 -22.59
N ILE A 2 -27.60 5.34 -22.46
CA ILE A 2 -28.44 4.10 -22.54
C ILE A 2 -28.32 3.36 -23.88
N GLU A 3 -28.21 4.08 -25.00
CA GLU A 3 -28.00 3.51 -26.34
C GLU A 3 -26.65 2.73 -26.40
N GLN A 4 -25.61 3.27 -25.84
CA GLN A 4 -24.27 2.65 -25.77
C GLN A 4 -24.26 1.42 -24.84
N TRP A 5 -25.03 1.43 -23.75
CA TRP A 5 -25.24 0.23 -22.90
C TRP A 5 -25.99 -0.86 -23.66
N ARG A 6 -26.96 -0.46 -24.50
CA ARG A 6 -27.72 -1.40 -25.36
C ARG A 6 -26.81 -2.07 -26.39
N GLU A 7 -25.90 -1.32 -27.02
CA GLU A 7 -24.91 -1.85 -27.95
C GLU A 7 -23.96 -2.83 -27.26
N THR A 8 -23.42 -2.47 -26.08
CA THR A 8 -22.55 -3.36 -25.28
C THR A 8 -23.27 -4.64 -24.87
N LEU A 9 -24.57 -4.60 -24.57
CA LEU A 9 -25.37 -5.78 -24.26
C LEU A 9 -25.62 -6.67 -25.49
N ARG A 10 -25.59 -6.12 -26.71
CA ARG A 10 -25.80 -6.82 -27.99
C ARG A 10 -24.52 -7.39 -28.59
N ALA A 11 -23.40 -6.71 -28.40
CA ALA A 11 -22.14 -6.90 -29.15
C ALA A 11 -21.37 -8.19 -28.84
N VAL A 12 -21.72 -8.97 -27.80
CA VAL A 12 -20.93 -10.15 -27.40
C VAL A 12 -21.79 -11.41 -27.38
N HIS A 13 -21.55 -12.29 -28.34
CA HIS A 13 -21.96 -13.70 -28.27
C HIS A 13 -20.95 -14.47 -27.40
N GLY A 14 -21.18 -14.53 -26.09
CA GLY A 14 -20.30 -15.23 -25.14
C GLY A 14 -21.01 -15.60 -23.84
N VAL A 15 -20.39 -16.45 -23.04
CA VAL A 15 -20.88 -17.06 -21.79
C VAL A 15 -21.16 -16.04 -20.66
N GLU A 16 -20.83 -14.76 -20.85
CA GLU A 16 -20.95 -13.75 -19.81
C GLU A 16 -22.39 -13.28 -19.58
N SER A 17 -22.82 -13.29 -18.30
CA SER A 17 -24.17 -12.90 -17.91
C SER A 17 -24.52 -11.44 -18.23
N LYS A 18 -25.79 -11.15 -18.57
CA LYS A 18 -26.25 -9.81 -18.93
C LYS A 18 -25.95 -8.76 -17.88
N TYR A 19 -26.01 -9.09 -16.57
CA TYR A 19 -25.71 -8.13 -15.53
C TYR A 19 -24.22 -7.73 -15.51
N LYS A 20 -23.29 -8.66 -15.73
CA LYS A 20 -21.84 -8.35 -15.81
C LYS A 20 -21.52 -7.43 -16.97
N ARG A 21 -22.16 -7.64 -18.12
CA ARG A 21 -22.01 -6.75 -19.29
C ARG A 21 -22.55 -5.34 -19.02
N LEU A 22 -23.67 -5.23 -18.29
CA LEU A 22 -24.20 -3.95 -17.87
C LEU A 22 -23.27 -3.26 -16.86
N VAL A 23 -22.68 -3.99 -15.93
CA VAL A 23 -21.65 -3.46 -15.02
C VAL A 23 -20.48 -2.87 -15.81
N LYS A 24 -19.93 -3.59 -16.79
CA LYS A 24 -18.83 -3.11 -17.62
C LYS A 24 -19.19 -1.85 -18.40
N ALA A 25 -20.39 -1.79 -18.98
CA ALA A 25 -20.85 -0.62 -19.73
C ALA A 25 -20.96 0.63 -18.85
N ILE A 26 -21.59 0.51 -17.67
CA ILE A 26 -21.74 1.62 -16.72
C ILE A 26 -20.37 2.03 -16.14
N ALA A 27 -19.53 1.07 -15.79
CA ALA A 27 -18.18 1.32 -15.32
C ALA A 27 -17.36 2.10 -16.36
N GLY A 28 -17.44 1.72 -17.64
CA GLY A 28 -16.79 2.44 -18.75
C GLY A 28 -17.25 3.90 -18.90
N ASP A 29 -18.54 4.18 -18.72
CA ASP A 29 -19.07 5.56 -18.77
C ASP A 29 -18.62 6.40 -17.54
N ILE A 30 -18.48 5.76 -16.36
CA ILE A 30 -17.91 6.41 -15.18
C ILE A 30 -16.41 6.70 -15.42
N GLU A 31 -15.73 5.77 -16.06
CA GLU A 31 -14.30 5.88 -16.39
C GLU A 31 -13.97 6.96 -17.36
N SER A 32 -14.71 7.00 -18.46
CA SER A 32 -14.55 8.02 -19.50
C SER A 32 -14.98 9.42 -19.04
N GLY A 33 -15.65 9.54 -17.87
CA GLY A 33 -16.23 10.79 -17.38
C GLY A 33 -17.57 11.12 -18.02
N SER A 34 -18.12 10.26 -18.88
CA SER A 34 -19.47 10.42 -19.46
C SER A 34 -20.56 10.39 -18.38
N LEU A 35 -20.29 9.67 -17.26
CA LEU A 35 -21.02 9.72 -16.00
C LEU A 35 -20.12 10.34 -14.92
N PRO A 36 -20.17 11.67 -14.71
CA PRO A 36 -19.31 12.31 -13.73
C PRO A 36 -19.68 11.96 -12.29
N ALA A 37 -18.73 12.11 -11.38
CA ALA A 37 -18.94 11.90 -9.94
C ALA A 37 -20.13 12.73 -9.44
N GLY A 38 -20.97 12.13 -8.61
CA GLY A 38 -22.22 12.73 -8.10
C GLY A 38 -23.39 12.68 -9.08
N ALA A 39 -23.19 12.26 -10.34
CA ALA A 39 -24.28 12.08 -11.28
C ALA A 39 -25.28 11.04 -10.78
N ARG A 40 -26.57 11.34 -10.91
CA ARG A 40 -27.64 10.39 -10.58
C ARG A 40 -27.81 9.37 -11.70
N LEU A 41 -27.74 8.09 -11.37
CA LEU A 41 -28.09 7.03 -12.32
C LEU A 41 -29.62 6.96 -12.50
N PRO A 42 -30.08 6.55 -13.69
CA PRO A 42 -31.50 6.33 -13.93
C PRO A 42 -32.08 5.28 -12.96
N PRO A 43 -33.38 5.38 -12.61
CA PRO A 43 -34.05 4.37 -11.80
C PRO A 43 -33.94 2.98 -12.43
N GLN A 44 -33.75 1.96 -11.61
CA GLN A 44 -33.54 0.58 -12.09
C GLN A 44 -34.66 0.08 -12.99
N ARG A 45 -35.91 0.52 -12.75
CA ARG A 45 -37.07 0.16 -13.58
C ARG A 45 -36.99 0.77 -14.98
N ASP A 46 -36.54 2.01 -15.06
CA ASP A 46 -36.41 2.73 -16.34
C ASP A 46 -35.30 2.11 -17.20
N VAL A 47 -34.14 1.82 -16.58
CA VAL A 47 -33.03 1.12 -17.27
C VAL A 47 -33.48 -0.28 -17.75
N ALA A 48 -34.26 -1.00 -16.95
CA ALA A 48 -34.77 -2.31 -17.34
C ALA A 48 -35.72 -2.25 -18.56
N ALA A 49 -36.61 -1.26 -18.59
CA ALA A 49 -37.50 -0.99 -19.69
C ALA A 49 -36.74 -0.58 -20.97
N ASP A 50 -35.82 0.39 -20.84
CA ASP A 50 -35.04 0.92 -21.96
C ASP A 50 -34.13 -0.13 -22.61
N LEU A 51 -33.54 -1.03 -21.82
CA LEU A 51 -32.62 -2.07 -22.29
C LEU A 51 -33.32 -3.39 -22.62
N ALA A 52 -34.64 -3.51 -22.39
CA ALA A 52 -35.42 -4.75 -22.56
C ALA A 52 -34.82 -5.94 -21.78
N ILE A 53 -34.47 -5.74 -20.50
CA ILE A 53 -33.95 -6.74 -19.56
C ILE A 53 -34.77 -6.74 -18.27
N SER A 54 -34.60 -7.79 -17.45
CA SER A 54 -35.33 -7.84 -16.17
C SER A 54 -34.83 -6.80 -15.17
N VAL A 55 -35.73 -6.27 -14.34
CA VAL A 55 -35.37 -5.37 -13.22
C VAL A 55 -34.35 -6.04 -12.31
N GLN A 56 -34.48 -7.38 -12.10
CA GLN A 56 -33.53 -8.13 -11.29
C GLN A 56 -32.08 -8.07 -11.86
N THR A 57 -31.95 -8.11 -13.20
CA THR A 57 -30.64 -7.98 -13.87
C THR A 57 -30.01 -6.61 -13.60
N VAL A 58 -30.81 -5.54 -13.66
CA VAL A 58 -30.32 -4.18 -13.34
C VAL A 58 -30.01 -4.05 -11.86
N THR A 59 -30.86 -4.60 -10.99
CA THR A 59 -30.62 -4.63 -9.53
C THR A 59 -29.29 -5.31 -9.21
N ASN A 60 -29.01 -6.45 -9.84
CA ASN A 60 -27.73 -7.16 -9.63
C ASN A 60 -26.55 -6.34 -10.17
N ALA A 61 -26.71 -5.66 -11.30
CA ALA A 61 -25.66 -4.77 -11.83
C ALA A 61 -25.41 -3.58 -10.90
N TYR A 62 -26.44 -2.93 -10.39
CA TYR A 62 -26.29 -1.80 -9.46
C TYR A 62 -25.69 -2.24 -8.12
N LYS A 63 -26.09 -3.39 -7.58
CA LYS A 63 -25.46 -3.97 -6.39
C LYS A 63 -23.98 -4.27 -6.61
N GLU A 64 -23.64 -4.78 -7.79
CA GLU A 64 -22.24 -5.06 -8.14
C GLU A 64 -21.42 -3.78 -8.29
N LEU A 65 -21.96 -2.74 -8.97
CA LEU A 65 -21.33 -1.43 -9.06
C LEU A 65 -21.17 -0.76 -7.67
N GLU A 66 -22.15 -0.96 -6.79
CA GLU A 66 -22.07 -0.47 -5.40
C GLU A 66 -21.01 -1.25 -4.61
N ARG A 67 -20.94 -2.59 -4.82
CA ARG A 67 -19.88 -3.43 -4.24
C ARG A 67 -18.48 -3.00 -4.70
N GLN A 68 -18.36 -2.60 -5.96
CA GLN A 68 -17.12 -2.06 -6.55
C GLN A 68 -16.84 -0.61 -6.14
N GLY A 69 -17.72 0.04 -5.36
CA GLY A 69 -17.56 1.42 -4.95
C GLY A 69 -17.73 2.46 -6.07
N LEU A 70 -18.22 2.05 -7.24
CA LEU A 70 -18.44 2.95 -8.38
C LEU A 70 -19.70 3.77 -8.24
N ILE A 71 -20.69 3.29 -7.50
CA ILE A 71 -21.92 4.01 -7.17
C ILE A 71 -22.25 3.88 -5.68
N ARG A 72 -23.08 4.77 -5.19
CA ARG A 72 -23.70 4.69 -3.85
C ARG A 72 -25.22 4.72 -4.01
N CYS A 73 -25.94 3.88 -3.27
CA CYS A 73 -27.39 3.86 -3.23
C CYS A 73 -27.88 4.56 -1.98
N GLU A 74 -28.67 5.64 -2.13
CA GLU A 74 -29.30 6.36 -1.05
C GLU A 74 -30.78 6.01 -1.00
N VAL A 75 -31.24 5.44 0.12
CA VAL A 75 -32.65 5.04 0.28
C VAL A 75 -33.57 6.24 0.08
N GLY A 76 -34.55 6.12 -0.81
CA GLY A 76 -35.51 7.20 -1.14
C GLY A 76 -34.95 8.28 -2.08
N ARG A 77 -33.65 8.35 -2.34
CA ARG A 77 -33.05 9.39 -3.19
C ARG A 77 -32.51 8.87 -4.53
N GLY A 78 -32.14 7.59 -4.59
CA GLY A 78 -31.66 6.93 -5.82
C GLY A 78 -30.22 6.45 -5.75
N SER A 79 -29.67 6.07 -6.91
CA SER A 79 -28.28 5.66 -7.05
C SER A 79 -27.47 6.78 -7.69
N PHE A 80 -26.28 7.05 -7.17
CA PHE A 80 -25.40 8.13 -7.62
C PHE A 80 -24.02 7.58 -7.91
N VAL A 81 -23.34 8.12 -8.92
CA VAL A 81 -21.93 7.83 -9.16
C VAL A 81 -21.13 8.25 -7.92
N ALA A 82 -20.37 7.33 -7.37
CA ALA A 82 -19.52 7.65 -6.21
C ALA A 82 -18.49 8.71 -6.60
N ALA A 83 -18.18 9.61 -5.68
CA ALA A 83 -17.08 10.53 -5.87
C ALA A 83 -15.78 9.73 -6.10
N ARG A 84 -14.92 10.21 -7.02
CA ARG A 84 -13.64 9.52 -7.28
C ARG A 84 -12.88 9.30 -5.97
N VAL A 85 -12.13 8.20 -5.92
CA VAL A 85 -11.28 7.73 -4.80
C VAL A 85 -10.41 8.80 -4.13
N THR A 86 -10.21 9.97 -4.75
CA THR A 86 -9.57 11.15 -4.15
C THR A 86 -10.25 11.66 -2.87
N GLU A 87 -11.58 11.52 -2.74
CA GLU A 87 -12.28 11.90 -1.49
C GLU A 87 -12.21 10.80 -0.41
N THR A 88 -12.15 9.53 -0.84
CA THR A 88 -11.97 8.39 0.09
C THR A 88 -10.57 8.39 0.71
N MET A 89 -9.56 8.88 -0.02
CA MET A 89 -8.19 9.03 0.48
C MET A 89 -8.10 10.13 1.56
N SER A 90 -8.85 11.23 1.45
CA SER A 90 -8.84 12.29 2.46
C SER A 90 -9.52 11.85 3.76
N SER A 91 -10.53 10.96 3.71
CA SER A 91 -11.16 10.39 4.91
C SER A 91 -10.29 9.36 5.64
N TYR A 92 -9.35 8.71 4.92
CA TYR A 92 -8.37 7.78 5.48
C TYR A 92 -7.31 8.48 6.33
N MET A 93 -6.98 9.73 5.99
CA MET A 93 -5.97 10.55 6.67
C MET A 93 -6.62 11.63 7.56
N LEU A 94 -7.76 11.33 8.19
CA LEU A 94 -8.39 12.26 9.11
C LEU A 94 -7.42 12.66 10.25
N ASP A 95 -7.33 13.94 10.48
CA ASP A 95 -6.62 14.48 11.63
C ASP A 95 -7.25 13.95 12.92
N THR A 96 -6.52 13.10 13.62
CA THR A 96 -6.97 12.51 14.89
C THR A 96 -6.58 13.35 16.09
N ALA A 97 -5.97 14.52 15.88
CA ALA A 97 -5.41 15.37 16.92
C ALA A 97 -6.45 15.93 17.92
N GLU A 98 -7.72 15.90 17.58
CA GLU A 98 -8.79 16.49 18.42
C GLU A 98 -9.53 15.49 19.33
N ARG A 99 -9.22 14.18 19.27
CA ARG A 99 -9.91 13.14 20.08
C ARG A 99 -8.91 12.14 20.65
N SER A 100 -9.22 11.58 21.81
CA SER A 100 -8.48 10.48 22.46
C SER A 100 -8.66 9.14 21.71
N VAL A 101 -8.50 9.15 20.39
CA VAL A 101 -8.71 8.00 19.52
C VAL A 101 -7.51 7.07 19.56
N VAL A 102 -7.74 5.78 19.78
CA VAL A 102 -6.73 4.75 19.56
C VAL A 102 -6.62 4.48 18.06
N ASP A 103 -5.55 5.01 17.46
CA ASP A 103 -5.38 4.98 16.01
C ASP A 103 -4.63 3.73 15.53
N PHE A 104 -5.38 2.71 15.15
CA PHE A 104 -4.90 1.50 14.48
C PHE A 104 -4.94 1.61 12.94
N SER A 105 -5.18 2.80 12.38
CA SER A 105 -5.27 2.98 10.93
C SER A 105 -3.92 3.22 10.25
N ILE A 106 -2.92 3.70 10.96
CA ILE A 106 -1.61 4.07 10.40
C ILE A 106 -0.53 3.07 10.79
N ALA A 107 0.10 2.44 9.79
CA ALA A 107 1.27 1.58 10.00
C ALA A 107 2.49 2.42 10.39
N ARG A 108 2.79 2.45 11.67
CA ARG A 108 3.92 3.18 12.27
C ARG A 108 4.67 2.30 13.25
N ILE A 109 5.93 2.66 13.51
CA ILE A 109 6.73 2.07 14.58
C ILE A 109 6.13 2.41 15.95
N ILE A 110 6.47 1.61 16.95
CA ILE A 110 6.18 1.93 18.35
C ILE A 110 7.28 2.87 18.84
N HIS A 111 6.94 4.15 19.05
CA HIS A 111 7.88 5.13 19.57
C HIS A 111 8.18 4.87 21.05
N THR A 112 9.45 4.98 21.46
CA THR A 112 9.89 4.69 22.82
C THR A 112 10.87 5.78 23.32
N ALA A 113 11.13 5.82 24.62
CA ALA A 113 12.09 6.75 25.21
C ALA A 113 13.52 6.60 24.65
N GLU A 114 13.86 5.39 24.17
CA GLU A 114 15.13 5.12 23.50
C GLU A 114 15.25 5.92 22.20
N HIS A 115 14.18 6.06 21.41
CA HIS A 115 14.16 6.90 20.22
C HIS A 115 14.46 8.35 20.54
N ASP A 116 13.83 8.91 21.59
CA ASP A 116 14.06 10.27 22.05
C ASP A 116 15.51 10.46 22.54
N ALA A 117 16.05 9.47 23.26
CA ALA A 117 17.42 9.52 23.75
C ALA A 117 18.43 9.51 22.60
N MET A 118 18.25 8.62 21.59
CA MET A 118 19.11 8.53 20.40
C MET A 118 19.01 9.80 19.56
N TRP A 119 17.80 10.37 19.41
CA TRP A 119 17.59 11.64 18.71
C TRP A 119 18.34 12.79 19.39
N ARG A 120 18.18 12.96 20.72
CA ARG A 120 18.91 14.00 21.47
C ARG A 120 20.43 13.84 21.34
N ASN A 121 20.93 12.61 21.42
CA ASN A 121 22.36 12.32 21.31
C ASN A 121 22.92 12.70 19.93
N VAL A 122 22.26 12.31 18.84
CA VAL A 122 22.74 12.65 17.50
C VAL A 122 22.67 14.14 17.22
N CYS A 123 21.64 14.85 17.70
CA CYS A 123 21.53 16.30 17.58
C CYS A 123 22.67 17.01 18.34
N ALA A 124 22.97 16.57 19.57
CA ALA A 124 24.08 17.09 20.33
C ALA A 124 25.43 16.88 19.63
N THR A 125 25.63 15.67 19.06
CA THR A 125 26.83 15.35 18.29
C THR A 125 26.96 16.25 17.06
N LEU A 126 25.86 16.39 16.27
CA LEU A 126 25.88 17.24 15.07
C LEU A 126 26.15 18.71 15.38
N SER A 127 25.68 19.21 16.53
CA SER A 127 25.90 20.61 16.92
C SER A 127 27.37 20.95 17.25
N THR A 128 28.22 19.96 17.48
CA THR A 128 29.64 20.14 17.79
C THR A 128 30.56 20.06 16.58
N ILE A 129 30.04 19.84 15.38
CA ILE A 129 30.82 19.73 14.15
C ILE A 129 30.95 21.09 13.51
N ASP A 130 32.19 21.60 13.42
CA ASP A 130 32.49 22.96 12.91
C ASP A 130 32.24 23.09 11.41
N ASP A 131 32.62 22.09 10.59
CA ASP A 131 32.43 22.10 9.15
C ASP A 131 31.45 21.00 8.71
N GLN A 132 30.29 21.43 8.23
CA GLN A 132 29.21 20.57 7.79
C GLN A 132 28.85 20.89 6.33
N PRO A 133 29.64 20.42 5.34
CA PRO A 133 29.45 20.78 3.93
C PRO A 133 28.09 20.39 3.39
N TRP A 134 27.44 19.33 3.93
CA TRP A 134 26.14 18.88 3.52
C TRP A 134 24.99 19.86 3.89
N ILE A 135 25.17 20.79 4.83
CA ILE A 135 24.17 21.84 5.14
C ILE A 135 24.02 22.83 3.98
N ARG A 136 25.12 23.16 3.29
CA ARG A 136 25.17 24.22 2.28
C ARG A 136 25.30 23.72 0.85
N ALA A 137 25.43 22.42 0.65
CA ALA A 137 25.65 21.85 -0.65
C ALA A 137 24.36 21.56 -1.39
N PHE A 138 24.34 21.85 -2.69
CA PHE A 138 23.27 21.51 -3.61
C PHE A 138 23.57 20.27 -4.46
N ARG A 139 24.69 19.61 -4.21
CA ARG A 139 25.16 18.41 -4.92
C ARG A 139 26.02 17.56 -3.97
N PRO A 140 26.15 16.26 -4.24
CA PRO A 140 25.61 15.48 -5.38
C PRO A 140 24.12 15.13 -5.19
N ILE A 141 23.37 15.05 -6.31
CA ILE A 141 21.92 14.76 -6.32
C ILE A 141 21.63 13.39 -5.72
N ALA A 142 22.42 12.39 -6.08
CA ALA A 142 22.27 11.01 -5.57
C ALA A 142 22.54 10.88 -4.05
N GLY A 143 23.07 11.91 -3.40
CA GLY A 143 23.55 11.91 -2.01
C GLY A 143 25.06 11.87 -1.90
N PHE A 144 25.60 12.34 -0.78
CA PHE A 144 27.05 12.32 -0.53
C PHE A 144 27.59 10.88 -0.50
N GLU A 145 28.87 10.74 -0.81
CA GLU A 145 29.50 9.40 -0.89
C GLU A 145 29.36 8.63 0.42
N HIS A 146 29.66 9.24 1.56
CA HIS A 146 29.53 8.59 2.87
C HIS A 146 28.09 8.22 3.21
N HIS A 147 27.09 9.01 2.78
CA HIS A 147 25.69 8.65 2.92
C HIS A 147 25.32 7.42 2.08
N ARG A 148 25.83 7.34 0.84
CA ARG A 148 25.60 6.17 -0.04
C ARG A 148 26.34 4.93 0.49
N GLN A 149 27.56 5.09 1.03
CA GLN A 149 28.29 3.98 1.66
C GLN A 149 27.51 3.39 2.84
N ALA A 150 26.94 4.22 3.72
CA ALA A 150 26.07 3.76 4.79
C ALA A 150 24.80 3.07 4.24
N GLY A 151 24.18 3.64 3.19
CA GLY A 151 23.05 3.03 2.50
C GLY A 151 23.40 1.67 1.92
N MET A 152 24.56 1.50 1.28
CA MET A 152 25.04 0.21 0.78
C MET A 152 25.22 -0.81 1.91
N ALA A 153 25.78 -0.41 3.05
CA ALA A 153 25.89 -1.28 4.23
C ALA A 153 24.52 -1.70 4.75
N TRP A 154 23.56 -0.79 4.78
CA TRP A 154 22.17 -1.09 5.15
C TRP A 154 21.53 -2.10 4.20
N LEU A 155 21.61 -1.86 2.88
CA LEU A 155 21.07 -2.78 1.88
C LEU A 155 21.72 -4.16 1.94
N ALA A 156 23.03 -4.20 2.14
CA ALA A 156 23.78 -5.46 2.27
C ALA A 156 23.29 -6.29 3.47
N SER A 157 22.95 -5.63 4.58
CA SER A 157 22.37 -6.29 5.77
C SER A 157 21.00 -6.93 5.50
N LEU A 158 20.31 -6.48 4.46
CA LEU A 158 19.02 -7.01 3.97
C LEU A 158 19.18 -8.02 2.84
N GLY A 159 20.40 -8.41 2.51
CA GLY A 159 20.67 -9.36 1.41
C GLY A 159 20.62 -8.73 0.01
N MET A 160 20.63 -7.40 -0.09
CA MET A 160 20.63 -6.66 -1.36
C MET A 160 21.95 -5.90 -1.54
N PRO A 161 22.97 -6.49 -2.17
CA PRO A 161 24.21 -5.77 -2.48
C PRO A 161 23.93 -4.69 -3.54
N ALA A 162 24.43 -3.49 -3.31
CA ALA A 162 24.33 -2.36 -4.24
C ALA A 162 25.69 -1.70 -4.44
N SER A 163 25.84 -0.93 -5.54
CA SER A 163 27.02 -0.10 -5.78
C SER A 163 26.71 1.38 -5.64
N ALA A 164 27.72 2.18 -5.34
CA ALA A 164 27.56 3.62 -5.19
C ALA A 164 27.00 4.31 -6.46
N ASP A 165 27.28 3.75 -7.65
CA ASP A 165 26.83 4.33 -8.93
C ASP A 165 25.35 4.06 -9.21
N THR A 166 24.76 3.09 -8.52
CA THR A 166 23.38 2.67 -8.72
C THR A 166 22.48 2.96 -7.51
N LEU A 167 23.01 3.54 -6.44
CA LEU A 167 22.28 3.84 -5.22
C LEU A 167 21.93 5.33 -5.15
N LEU A 168 20.64 5.62 -4.99
CA LEU A 168 20.11 6.95 -4.73
C LEU A 168 19.57 7.03 -3.29
N ILE A 169 19.83 8.15 -2.63
CA ILE A 169 19.17 8.47 -1.36
C ILE A 169 17.87 9.21 -1.67
N THR A 170 16.78 8.79 -1.03
CA THR A 170 15.44 9.29 -1.31
C THR A 170 14.77 9.86 -0.05
N ASN A 171 13.72 10.66 -0.21
CA ASN A 171 12.89 11.15 0.90
C ASN A 171 11.88 10.08 1.36
N GLY A 172 12.39 8.92 1.79
CA GLY A 172 11.64 7.74 2.17
C GLY A 172 11.30 6.82 1.00
N ALA A 173 10.80 5.60 1.30
CA ALA A 173 10.50 4.58 0.30
C ALA A 173 9.42 5.01 -0.71
N ALA A 174 8.35 5.68 -0.26
CA ALA A 174 7.31 6.18 -1.18
C ALA A 174 7.88 7.08 -2.28
N HIS A 175 8.85 7.95 -1.96
CA HIS A 175 9.56 8.73 -2.96
C HIS A 175 10.42 7.83 -3.86
N GLY A 176 11.12 6.84 -3.30
CA GLY A 176 11.91 5.88 -4.08
C GLY A 176 11.07 5.10 -5.09
N ILE A 177 9.90 4.60 -4.70
CA ILE A 177 8.96 3.90 -5.58
C ILE A 177 8.45 4.84 -6.69
N PHE A 178 8.09 6.08 -6.33
CA PHE A 178 7.68 7.09 -7.32
C PHE A 178 8.82 7.38 -8.32
N LEU A 179 10.07 7.51 -7.86
CA LEU A 179 11.23 7.71 -8.74
C LEU A 179 11.43 6.52 -9.70
N ALA A 180 11.33 5.30 -9.20
CA ALA A 180 11.44 4.09 -10.01
C ALA A 180 10.36 4.06 -11.09
N LEU A 181 9.09 4.27 -10.72
CA LEU A 181 7.96 4.35 -11.66
C LEU A 181 8.16 5.46 -12.68
N ALA A 182 8.39 6.70 -12.26
CA ALA A 182 8.57 7.84 -13.16
C ALA A 182 9.80 7.72 -14.07
N SER A 183 10.79 6.90 -13.69
CA SER A 183 11.96 6.59 -14.52
C SER A 183 11.67 5.53 -15.58
N LEU A 184 10.62 4.76 -15.42
CA LEU A 184 10.38 3.56 -16.20
C LEU A 184 9.14 3.64 -17.07
N VAL A 185 8.03 4.18 -16.53
CA VAL A 185 6.71 4.11 -17.15
C VAL A 185 6.12 5.48 -17.49
N GLY A 186 5.15 5.49 -18.39
CA GLY A 186 4.37 6.63 -18.78
C GLY A 186 2.98 6.24 -19.30
N PRO A 187 2.23 7.19 -19.88
CA PRO A 187 0.92 6.92 -20.45
C PRO A 187 0.97 5.81 -21.50
N GLY A 188 0.07 4.83 -21.37
CA GLY A 188 -0.02 3.68 -22.27
C GLY A 188 0.75 2.43 -21.81
N ASP A 189 1.62 2.55 -20.79
CA ASP A 189 2.26 1.40 -20.17
C ASP A 189 1.32 0.67 -19.22
N THR A 190 1.51 -0.66 -19.08
CA THR A 190 0.84 -1.50 -18.08
C THR A 190 1.81 -1.91 -16.98
N VAL A 191 1.41 -1.66 -15.74
CA VAL A 191 2.13 -2.06 -14.52
C VAL A 191 1.26 -3.02 -13.74
N LEU A 192 1.85 -4.11 -13.26
CA LEU A 192 1.20 -5.07 -12.37
C LEU A 192 1.58 -4.79 -10.92
N CYS A 193 0.71 -5.17 -10.00
CA CYS A 193 0.98 -5.21 -8.55
C CYS A 193 0.08 -6.22 -7.87
N GLU A 194 0.21 -6.41 -6.56
CA GLU A 194 -0.78 -7.17 -5.78
C GLU A 194 -2.18 -6.58 -5.96
N SER A 195 -3.23 -7.41 -5.98
CA SER A 195 -4.64 -6.95 -6.00
C SER A 195 -5.01 -6.06 -4.81
N LEU A 196 -4.28 -6.21 -3.70
CA LEU A 196 -4.26 -5.32 -2.55
C LEU A 196 -2.84 -4.79 -2.36
N THR A 197 -2.60 -3.53 -2.68
CA THR A 197 -1.28 -2.90 -2.67
C THR A 197 -1.27 -1.58 -1.90
N ASP A 198 -0.09 -0.99 -1.70
CA ASP A 198 0.02 0.32 -1.05
C ASP A 198 -0.66 1.41 -1.87
N HIS A 199 -1.42 2.27 -1.20
CA HIS A 199 -2.15 3.39 -1.82
C HIS A 199 -1.22 4.36 -2.60
N GLY A 200 0.07 4.43 -2.25
CA GLY A 200 1.06 5.23 -2.96
C GLY A 200 1.31 4.71 -4.37
N VAL A 201 1.25 3.40 -4.60
CA VAL A 201 1.35 2.78 -5.94
C VAL A 201 0.12 3.16 -6.77
N ILE A 202 -1.08 3.03 -6.19
CA ILE A 202 -2.35 3.41 -6.83
C ILE A 202 -2.36 4.91 -7.18
N GLY A 203 -1.91 5.75 -6.23
CA GLY A 203 -1.77 7.20 -6.45
C GLY A 203 -0.78 7.54 -7.56
N SER A 204 0.35 6.83 -7.62
CA SER A 204 1.36 7.01 -8.66
C SER A 204 0.81 6.69 -10.07
N ALA A 205 -0.03 5.66 -10.20
CA ALA A 205 -0.68 5.35 -11.46
C ALA A 205 -1.55 6.51 -11.98
N ASN A 206 -2.30 7.15 -11.09
CA ASN A 206 -3.12 8.31 -11.43
C ASN A 206 -2.27 9.53 -11.85
N VAL A 207 -1.14 9.76 -11.18
CA VAL A 207 -0.26 10.91 -11.45
C VAL A 207 0.55 10.71 -12.75
N LEU A 208 1.07 9.50 -12.97
CA LEU A 208 1.94 9.20 -14.11
C LEU A 208 1.18 8.72 -15.35
N GLY A 209 -0.12 8.38 -15.20
CA GLY A 209 -1.02 8.04 -16.31
C GLY A 209 -0.83 6.65 -16.90
N PHE A 210 -0.18 5.71 -16.18
CA PHE A 210 -0.09 4.31 -16.61
C PHE A 210 -1.29 3.48 -16.12
N THR A 211 -1.51 2.34 -16.77
CA THR A 211 -2.55 1.38 -16.37
C THR A 211 -2.01 0.48 -15.26
N LEU A 212 -2.68 0.46 -14.09
CA LEU A 212 -2.35 -0.44 -12.98
C LEU A 212 -3.33 -1.61 -12.95
N LYS A 213 -2.81 -2.85 -12.92
CA LYS A 213 -3.60 -4.08 -12.82
C LYS A 213 -3.16 -4.93 -11.64
N GLY A 214 -4.15 -5.48 -10.91
CA GLY A 214 -3.92 -6.32 -9.75
C GLY A 214 -3.72 -7.78 -10.12
N LEU A 215 -2.70 -8.41 -9.57
CA LEU A 215 -2.49 -9.85 -9.60
C LEU A 215 -3.21 -10.54 -8.44
N GLU A 216 -3.65 -11.77 -8.66
CA GLU A 216 -4.18 -12.62 -7.59
C GLU A 216 -3.11 -12.86 -6.52
N ILE A 217 -3.57 -12.87 -5.27
CA ILE A 217 -2.73 -13.08 -4.09
C ILE A 217 -3.36 -14.09 -3.14
N ASP A 218 -2.50 -14.78 -2.40
CA ASP A 218 -2.86 -15.63 -1.27
C ASP A 218 -2.11 -15.21 0.01
N GLU A 219 -2.05 -16.07 1.02
CA GLU A 219 -1.31 -15.85 2.27
C GLU A 219 0.21 -15.71 2.07
N TYR A 220 0.74 -16.06 0.91
CA TYR A 220 2.16 -15.94 0.52
C TYR A 220 2.42 -14.82 -0.50
N GLY A 221 1.40 -14.01 -0.85
CA GLY A 221 1.50 -12.92 -1.81
C GLY A 221 1.16 -13.31 -3.25
N ILE A 222 1.79 -12.70 -4.24
CA ILE A 222 1.47 -12.86 -5.67
C ILE A 222 1.57 -14.33 -6.11
N HIS A 223 0.57 -14.80 -6.89
CA HIS A 223 0.62 -16.06 -7.62
C HIS A 223 1.52 -15.93 -8.86
N PRO A 224 2.66 -16.65 -8.93
CA PRO A 224 3.57 -16.57 -10.09
C PRO A 224 2.88 -16.98 -11.40
N GLU A 225 1.98 -17.97 -11.35
CA GLU A 225 1.24 -18.46 -12.50
C GLU A 225 0.38 -17.36 -13.12
N HIS A 226 -0.35 -16.59 -12.29
CA HIS A 226 -1.15 -15.46 -12.80
C HIS A 226 -0.26 -14.33 -13.33
N PHE A 227 0.93 -14.10 -12.73
CA PHE A 227 1.89 -13.16 -13.28
C PHE A 227 2.37 -13.59 -14.68
N GLU A 228 2.67 -14.88 -14.89
CA GLU A 228 3.07 -15.41 -16.19
C GLU A 228 1.93 -15.31 -17.22
N GLU A 229 0.70 -15.68 -16.87
CA GLU A 229 -0.50 -15.54 -17.71
C GLU A 229 -0.73 -14.10 -18.18
N MET A 230 -0.53 -13.12 -17.30
CA MET A 230 -0.65 -11.71 -17.65
C MET A 230 0.45 -11.28 -18.63
N CYS A 231 1.68 -11.76 -18.46
CA CYS A 231 2.79 -11.50 -19.39
C CYS A 231 2.58 -12.16 -20.77
N ASP A 232 1.90 -13.33 -20.82
CA ASP A 232 1.53 -13.97 -22.07
C ASP A 232 0.41 -13.25 -22.82
N SER A 233 -0.50 -12.63 -22.08
CA SER A 233 -1.71 -12.01 -22.65
C SER A 233 -1.46 -10.58 -23.19
N GLU A 234 -0.53 -9.85 -22.61
CA GLU A 234 -0.24 -8.46 -22.97
C GLU A 234 1.18 -8.03 -22.58
N ARG A 235 1.63 -6.90 -23.17
CA ARG A 235 2.92 -6.33 -22.81
C ARG A 235 2.88 -5.68 -21.43
N ILE A 236 3.67 -6.21 -20.51
CA ILE A 236 3.85 -5.67 -19.16
C ILE A 236 5.18 -4.91 -19.09
N THR A 237 5.15 -3.69 -18.58
CA THR A 237 6.38 -2.87 -18.43
C THR A 237 7.03 -3.12 -17.08
N ALA A 238 6.24 -3.22 -15.99
CA ALA A 238 6.78 -3.43 -14.65
C ALA A 238 5.81 -4.22 -13.75
N LEU A 239 6.39 -4.84 -12.72
CA LEU A 239 5.72 -5.38 -11.55
C LEU A 239 6.18 -4.58 -10.33
N VAL A 240 5.25 -3.97 -9.59
CA VAL A 240 5.50 -3.42 -8.25
C VAL A 240 5.04 -4.45 -7.23
N CYS A 241 5.87 -4.84 -6.28
CA CYS A 241 5.50 -5.82 -5.26
C CYS A 241 6.12 -5.53 -3.90
N THR A 242 5.43 -5.96 -2.85
CA THR A 242 5.88 -5.90 -1.46
C THR A 242 6.00 -7.32 -0.90
N PRO A 243 7.11 -8.03 -1.20
CA PRO A 243 7.22 -9.46 -0.87
C PRO A 243 7.47 -9.74 0.61
N THR A 244 7.80 -8.72 1.40
CA THR A 244 8.06 -8.84 2.83
C THR A 244 6.98 -8.12 3.63
N LEU A 245 6.13 -8.86 4.35
CA LEU A 245 5.05 -8.32 5.19
C LEU A 245 4.15 -7.35 4.42
N ASN A 246 3.60 -7.83 3.29
CA ASN A 246 2.76 -7.04 2.39
C ASN A 246 1.76 -6.13 3.13
N ASN A 247 1.56 -4.95 2.64
CA ASN A 247 0.53 -4.03 3.10
C ASN A 247 -0.68 -4.05 2.14
N PRO A 248 -1.88 -4.54 2.58
CA PRO A 248 -2.31 -4.70 3.98
C PRO A 248 -2.28 -6.12 4.53
N THR A 249 -2.04 -7.15 3.72
CA THR A 249 -2.32 -8.57 4.03
C THR A 249 -1.33 -9.22 4.99
N VAL A 250 -0.16 -8.60 5.20
CA VAL A 250 0.96 -9.14 6.00
C VAL A 250 1.57 -10.43 5.40
N ALA A 251 1.29 -10.72 4.14
CA ALA A 251 1.88 -11.86 3.44
C ALA A 251 3.42 -11.77 3.45
N LEU A 252 4.08 -12.90 3.71
CA LEU A 252 5.53 -13.04 3.63
C LEU A 252 5.86 -14.05 2.54
N MET A 253 6.38 -13.56 1.42
CA MET A 253 6.64 -14.37 0.24
C MET A 253 7.85 -15.28 0.47
N PRO A 254 7.71 -16.62 0.30
CA PRO A 254 8.81 -17.56 0.47
C PRO A 254 9.81 -17.47 -0.68
N ASP A 255 11.07 -17.87 -0.45
CA ASP A 255 12.17 -17.82 -1.41
C ASP A 255 11.85 -18.53 -2.75
N SER A 256 11.13 -19.64 -2.70
CA SER A 256 10.72 -20.36 -3.92
C SER A 256 9.87 -19.50 -4.85
N ARG A 257 8.91 -18.75 -4.29
CA ARG A 257 8.01 -17.86 -5.04
C ARG A 257 8.77 -16.62 -5.54
N ARG A 258 9.67 -16.04 -4.73
CA ARG A 258 10.55 -14.93 -5.15
C ARG A 258 11.39 -15.31 -6.35
N ARG A 259 11.97 -16.53 -6.36
CA ARG A 259 12.74 -17.06 -7.51
C ARG A 259 11.87 -17.33 -8.73
N ALA A 260 10.63 -17.78 -8.55
CA ALA A 260 9.70 -17.98 -9.67
C ALA A 260 9.35 -16.63 -10.33
N ILE A 261 9.01 -15.61 -9.54
CA ILE A 261 8.74 -14.25 -10.03
C ILE A 261 9.96 -13.66 -10.75
N ALA A 262 11.16 -13.80 -10.18
CA ALA A 262 12.38 -13.33 -10.82
C ALA A 262 12.60 -13.98 -12.21
N LYS A 263 12.39 -15.31 -12.34
CA LYS A 263 12.52 -16.04 -13.61
C LYS A 263 11.50 -15.58 -14.65
N ILE A 264 10.25 -15.35 -14.24
CA ILE A 264 9.21 -14.83 -15.14
C ILE A 264 9.59 -13.43 -15.61
N ALA A 265 9.94 -12.54 -14.67
CA ALA A 265 10.36 -11.17 -14.98
C ALA A 265 11.54 -11.13 -15.96
N GLU A 266 12.54 -12.00 -15.77
CA GLU A 266 13.69 -12.13 -16.69
C GLU A 266 13.27 -12.65 -18.07
N ARG A 267 12.40 -13.68 -18.14
CA ARG A 267 11.90 -14.26 -19.39
C ARG A 267 11.17 -13.23 -20.26
N TYR A 268 10.31 -12.42 -19.65
CA TYR A 268 9.47 -11.45 -20.38
C TYR A 268 10.07 -10.04 -20.42
N GLY A 269 11.22 -9.81 -19.79
CA GLY A 269 11.87 -8.51 -19.73
C GLY A 269 11.09 -7.48 -18.91
N VAL A 270 10.30 -7.93 -17.92
CA VAL A 270 9.50 -7.09 -17.02
C VAL A 270 10.40 -6.55 -15.91
N TYR A 271 10.36 -5.24 -15.67
CA TYR A 271 11.05 -4.66 -14.53
C TYR A 271 10.32 -4.96 -13.22
N VAL A 272 11.07 -5.29 -12.17
CA VAL A 272 10.51 -5.44 -10.82
C VAL A 272 10.87 -4.20 -9.99
N ILE A 273 9.87 -3.58 -9.37
CA ILE A 273 10.03 -2.55 -8.35
C ILE A 273 9.65 -3.18 -7.01
N GLU A 274 10.66 -3.56 -6.25
CA GLU A 274 10.50 -4.24 -4.96
C GLU A 274 10.44 -3.22 -3.84
N ASP A 275 9.28 -3.13 -3.17
CA ASP A 275 9.11 -2.36 -1.94
C ASP A 275 9.45 -3.25 -0.73
N ASP A 276 10.64 -3.07 -0.20
CA ASP A 276 11.11 -3.80 0.99
C ASP A 276 11.25 -2.88 2.22
N VAL A 277 10.31 -1.96 2.37
CA VAL A 277 10.27 -1.03 3.51
C VAL A 277 10.11 -1.74 4.86
N TYR A 278 9.56 -2.95 4.85
CA TYR A 278 9.39 -3.81 6.02
C TYR A 278 10.53 -4.84 6.18
N GLY A 279 11.41 -4.96 5.21
CA GLY A 279 12.53 -5.91 5.17
C GLY A 279 13.37 -5.98 6.45
N PRO A 280 13.66 -4.85 7.12
CA PRO A 280 14.38 -4.87 8.39
C PRO A 280 13.65 -5.51 9.57
N LEU A 281 12.32 -5.65 9.52
CA LEU A 281 11.52 -6.10 10.67
C LEU A 281 11.60 -7.60 10.94
N PRO A 282 11.44 -8.53 9.96
CA PRO A 282 11.60 -9.95 10.23
C PRO A 282 13.01 -10.27 10.74
N ALA A 283 13.10 -11.14 11.75
CA ALA A 283 14.40 -11.58 12.29
C ALA A 283 15.20 -12.39 11.26
N LYS A 284 14.51 -13.04 10.33
CA LYS A 284 15.11 -13.79 9.23
C LYS A 284 14.70 -13.14 7.92
N THR A 285 15.66 -12.61 7.20
CA THR A 285 15.47 -12.02 5.86
C THR A 285 15.34 -13.11 4.81
N ALA A 286 14.36 -12.95 3.90
CA ALA A 286 14.29 -13.75 2.68
C ALA A 286 15.17 -13.10 1.58
N THR A 287 15.55 -13.87 0.57
CA THR A 287 16.32 -13.36 -0.57
C THR A 287 15.52 -12.31 -1.34
N PRO A 288 15.95 -11.04 -1.46
CA PRO A 288 15.24 -10.07 -2.28
C PRO A 288 15.13 -10.52 -3.74
N ILE A 289 13.99 -10.31 -4.38
CA ILE A 289 13.79 -10.58 -5.82
C ILE A 289 14.81 -9.78 -6.63
N SER A 290 15.03 -8.53 -6.24
CA SER A 290 15.96 -7.61 -6.88
C SER A 290 17.42 -8.09 -6.86
N SER A 291 17.81 -8.85 -5.85
CA SER A 291 19.16 -9.43 -5.80
C SER A 291 19.38 -10.54 -6.82
N LEU A 292 18.30 -11.17 -7.31
CA LEU A 292 18.33 -12.23 -8.32
C LEU A 292 18.41 -11.66 -9.74
N ILE A 293 17.83 -10.47 -9.98
CA ILE A 293 17.74 -9.84 -11.31
C ILE A 293 18.10 -8.34 -11.24
N PRO A 294 19.30 -7.97 -10.78
CA PRO A 294 19.67 -6.58 -10.47
C PRO A 294 19.57 -5.62 -11.67
N GLU A 295 19.76 -6.11 -12.91
CA GLU A 295 19.65 -5.27 -14.11
C GLU A 295 18.20 -5.08 -14.60
N LEU A 296 17.25 -5.79 -14.01
CA LEU A 296 15.80 -5.66 -14.28
C LEU A 296 15.00 -5.23 -13.04
N SER A 297 15.67 -4.74 -11.99
CA SER A 297 14.95 -4.40 -10.77
C SER A 297 15.38 -3.09 -10.13
N PHE A 298 14.40 -2.45 -9.49
CA PHE A 298 14.60 -1.41 -8.49
C PHE A 298 14.29 -1.99 -7.12
N TYR A 299 15.19 -1.81 -6.18
CA TYR A 299 14.95 -2.19 -4.79
C TYR A 299 14.82 -0.94 -3.93
N CYS A 300 13.71 -0.83 -3.22
CA CYS A 300 13.39 0.33 -2.40
C CYS A 300 13.20 -0.07 -0.95
N THR A 301 13.93 0.59 -0.06
CA THR A 301 13.76 0.45 1.40
C THR A 301 13.88 1.79 2.11
N SER A 302 13.53 1.84 3.40
CA SER A 302 13.70 3.05 4.22
C SER A 302 13.82 2.74 5.70
N LEU A 303 14.30 3.73 6.45
CA LEU A 303 14.36 3.67 7.91
C LEU A 303 13.02 4.03 8.59
N THR A 304 12.04 4.49 7.82
CA THR A 304 10.77 5.04 8.33
C THR A 304 9.92 4.03 9.09
N LYS A 305 9.89 2.77 8.65
CA LYS A 305 9.03 1.70 9.19
C LYS A 305 9.73 0.77 10.17
N SER A 306 11.02 0.98 10.42
CA SER A 306 11.83 0.09 11.26
C SER A 306 12.69 0.82 12.28
N VAL A 307 13.07 2.08 12.02
CA VAL A 307 13.98 2.86 12.85
C VAL A 307 13.29 4.10 13.42
N MET A 308 12.91 5.06 12.58
CA MET A 308 12.25 6.29 13.04
C MET A 308 11.45 6.93 11.91
N ALA A 309 10.16 7.15 12.16
CA ALA A 309 9.23 7.69 11.16
C ALA A 309 9.65 9.08 10.63
N GLY A 310 10.14 9.94 11.51
CA GLY A 310 10.50 11.33 11.20
C GLY A 310 11.77 11.50 10.36
N LEU A 311 12.63 10.48 10.25
CA LEU A 311 13.85 10.56 9.42
C LEU A 311 13.53 10.76 7.94
N ARG A 312 12.48 10.14 7.45
CA ARG A 312 12.09 10.23 6.03
C ARG A 312 13.23 9.95 5.04
N ILE A 313 14.16 9.07 5.40
CA ILE A 313 15.27 8.64 4.54
C ILE A 313 14.99 7.24 4.02
N GLY A 314 15.16 7.07 2.71
CA GLY A 314 15.10 5.81 1.99
C GLY A 314 16.28 5.65 1.05
N TYR A 315 16.42 4.45 0.55
CA TYR A 315 17.46 4.03 -0.37
C TYR A 315 16.82 3.33 -1.55
N LEU A 316 17.20 3.75 -2.77
CA LEU A 316 16.75 3.17 -4.02
C LEU A 316 17.97 2.64 -4.78
N ALA A 317 18.12 1.30 -4.84
CA ALA A 317 19.03 0.68 -5.77
C ALA A 317 18.35 0.56 -7.14
N THR A 318 19.06 0.96 -8.20
CA THR A 318 18.55 1.04 -9.56
C THR A 318 19.29 0.10 -10.51
N PRO A 319 18.66 -0.38 -11.58
CA PRO A 319 19.40 -0.99 -12.69
C PRO A 319 20.44 -0.01 -13.23
N ARG A 320 21.66 -0.45 -13.51
CA ARG A 320 22.75 0.43 -13.96
C ARG A 320 22.35 1.31 -15.14
N ARG A 321 21.64 0.75 -16.12
CA ARG A 321 21.19 1.47 -17.33
C ARG A 321 20.15 2.59 -17.05
N LEU A 322 19.49 2.57 -15.90
CA LEU A 322 18.47 3.55 -15.52
C LEU A 322 18.92 4.50 -14.41
N ALA A 323 20.11 4.35 -13.84
CA ALA A 323 20.61 5.14 -12.71
C ALA A 323 20.58 6.64 -13.01
N LEU A 324 21.10 7.10 -14.14
CA LEU A 324 21.10 8.52 -14.53
C LEU A 324 19.69 9.06 -14.78
N ARG A 325 18.78 8.22 -15.30
CA ARG A 325 17.38 8.63 -15.49
C ARG A 325 16.67 8.78 -14.16
N ALA A 326 16.87 7.85 -13.23
CA ALA A 326 16.31 7.94 -11.88
C ALA A 326 16.86 9.14 -11.10
N GLU A 327 18.17 9.44 -11.22
CA GLU A 327 18.77 10.64 -10.66
C GLU A 327 18.18 11.93 -11.27
N SER A 328 17.87 11.93 -12.57
CA SER A 328 17.23 13.06 -13.23
C SER A 328 15.81 13.29 -12.70
N VAL A 329 15.03 12.24 -12.43
CA VAL A 329 13.70 12.33 -11.82
C VAL A 329 13.82 12.82 -10.36
N LEU A 330 14.80 12.31 -9.60
CA LEU A 330 15.08 12.79 -8.24
C LEU A 330 15.36 14.30 -8.22
N ARG A 331 16.18 14.77 -9.16
CA ARG A 331 16.49 16.20 -9.30
C ARG A 331 15.25 17.05 -9.56
N VAL A 332 14.34 16.59 -10.40
CA VAL A 332 13.13 17.35 -10.76
C VAL A 332 12.09 17.31 -9.64
N SER A 333 11.97 16.19 -8.92
CA SER A 333 10.93 15.99 -7.91
C SER A 333 11.27 16.64 -6.56
N SER A 334 12.55 16.61 -6.14
CA SER A 334 12.94 17.14 -4.82
C SER A 334 14.36 17.69 -4.76
N TRP A 335 15.06 17.76 -5.90
CA TRP A 335 16.47 18.10 -6.04
C TRP A 335 17.40 17.02 -5.46
N MET A 336 17.24 16.67 -4.19
CA MET A 336 17.98 15.62 -3.47
C MET A 336 17.22 15.24 -2.19
N ALA A 337 17.60 14.16 -1.55
CA ALA A 337 17.13 13.87 -0.19
C ALA A 337 17.63 14.91 0.79
N THR A 338 16.90 15.12 1.89
CA THR A 338 17.23 16.10 2.93
C THR A 338 18.58 15.76 3.59
N PRO A 339 19.67 16.53 3.35
CA PRO A 339 21.01 16.12 3.76
C PRO A 339 21.20 15.98 5.27
N PRO A 340 20.66 16.85 6.15
CA PRO A 340 20.75 16.65 7.60
C PRO A 340 20.15 15.34 8.07
N MET A 341 19.03 14.91 7.48
CA MET A 341 18.40 13.64 7.85
C MET A 341 19.18 12.44 7.29
N ALA A 342 19.78 12.59 6.10
CA ALA A 342 20.70 11.59 5.55
C ALA A 342 21.96 11.43 6.42
N GLU A 343 22.48 12.51 6.99
CA GLU A 343 23.60 12.46 7.94
C GLU A 343 23.22 11.73 9.22
N VAL A 344 22.03 12.01 9.80
CA VAL A 344 21.54 11.28 10.97
C VAL A 344 21.41 9.79 10.67
N ALA A 345 20.79 9.45 9.54
CA ALA A 345 20.63 8.06 9.10
C ALA A 345 21.99 7.37 8.93
N THR A 346 22.95 8.05 8.31
CA THR A 346 24.32 7.56 8.12
C THR A 346 24.98 7.22 9.44
N ARG A 347 24.94 8.13 10.41
CA ARG A 347 25.51 7.91 11.74
C ARG A 347 24.87 6.72 12.44
N TRP A 348 23.56 6.67 12.46
CA TRP A 348 22.82 5.58 13.11
C TRP A 348 23.04 4.22 12.46
N ILE A 349 23.29 4.17 11.15
CA ILE A 349 23.68 2.93 10.49
C ILE A 349 25.11 2.55 10.87
N THR A 350 26.03 3.53 10.85
CA THR A 350 27.47 3.29 11.04
C THR A 350 27.84 2.95 12.48
N ASP A 351 27.17 3.57 13.46
CA ASP A 351 27.43 3.35 14.89
C ASP A 351 26.56 2.22 15.50
N GLY A 352 25.68 1.58 14.70
CA GLY A 352 24.83 0.47 15.13
C GLY A 352 23.52 0.91 15.80
N THR A 353 23.26 2.20 15.96
CA THR A 353 22.01 2.71 16.56
C THR A 353 20.79 2.25 15.77
N ALA A 354 20.83 2.28 14.42
CA ALA A 354 19.73 1.82 13.59
C ALA A 354 19.39 0.33 13.84
N ALA A 355 20.39 -0.53 13.91
CA ALA A 355 20.22 -1.95 14.22
C ALA A 355 19.59 -2.16 15.60
N ARG A 356 20.06 -1.41 16.61
CA ARG A 356 19.51 -1.46 17.97
C ARG A 356 18.04 -1.04 18.00
N LEU A 357 17.66 0.03 17.29
CA LEU A 357 16.28 0.48 17.23
C LEU A 357 15.37 -0.53 16.52
N VAL A 358 15.88 -1.23 15.49
CA VAL A 358 15.16 -2.35 14.86
C VAL A 358 14.90 -3.48 15.85
N GLU A 359 15.87 -3.88 16.67
CA GLU A 359 15.67 -4.91 17.70
C GLU A 359 14.63 -4.50 18.74
N ILE A 360 14.64 -3.24 19.19
CA ILE A 360 13.61 -2.69 20.08
C ILE A 360 12.23 -2.79 19.41
N GLN A 361 12.13 -2.47 18.12
CA GLN A 361 10.88 -2.61 17.38
C GLN A 361 10.42 -4.05 17.30
N ARG A 362 11.30 -5.00 16.97
CA ARG A 362 10.98 -6.43 16.92
C ARG A 362 10.39 -6.94 18.24
N GLU A 363 10.99 -6.56 19.35
CA GLU A 363 10.52 -6.94 20.68
C GLU A 363 9.14 -6.34 21.01
N ARG A 364 8.97 -5.04 20.78
CA ARG A 364 7.72 -4.31 21.07
C ARG A 364 6.58 -4.80 20.18
N LEU A 365 6.83 -4.96 18.90
CA LEU A 365 5.86 -5.50 17.94
C LEU A 365 5.45 -6.93 18.34
N GLY A 366 6.42 -7.78 18.71
CA GLY A 366 6.15 -9.15 19.15
C GLY A 366 5.19 -9.23 20.33
N ARG A 367 5.34 -8.34 21.31
CA ARG A 367 4.43 -8.27 22.48
C ARG A 367 3.01 -7.87 22.04
N ARG A 368 2.87 -6.81 21.24
CA ARG A 368 1.55 -6.33 20.78
C ARG A 368 0.88 -7.29 19.81
N GLN A 369 1.62 -7.91 18.91
CA GLN A 369 1.09 -8.97 18.03
C GLN A 369 0.60 -10.20 18.83
N ALA A 370 1.35 -10.61 19.84
CA ALA A 370 0.93 -11.70 20.71
C ALA A 370 -0.38 -11.37 21.48
N GLN A 371 -0.51 -10.14 21.96
CA GLN A 371 -1.74 -9.69 22.61
C GLN A 371 -2.92 -9.62 21.63
N LEU A 372 -2.71 -9.08 20.42
CA LEU A 372 -3.72 -9.08 19.36
C LEU A 372 -4.16 -10.51 19.01
N GLN A 373 -3.20 -11.42 18.84
CA GLN A 373 -3.48 -12.82 18.55
C GLN A 373 -4.27 -13.49 19.69
N LYS A 374 -3.95 -13.18 20.94
CA LYS A 374 -4.69 -13.69 22.11
C LYS A 374 -6.14 -13.21 22.11
N THR A 375 -6.40 -11.94 21.80
CA THR A 375 -7.73 -11.33 21.89
C THR A 375 -8.58 -11.54 20.62
N LEU A 376 -7.98 -11.36 19.44
CA LEU A 376 -8.68 -11.35 18.15
C LEU A 376 -8.28 -12.50 17.21
N GLY A 377 -7.51 -13.48 17.71
CA GLY A 377 -6.87 -14.52 16.87
C GLY A 377 -7.82 -15.29 15.96
N LYS A 378 -9.08 -15.54 16.37
CA LYS A 378 -10.09 -16.21 15.53
C LYS A 378 -10.48 -15.43 14.28
N TYR A 379 -10.15 -14.15 14.23
CA TYR A 379 -10.42 -13.26 13.08
C TYR A 379 -9.19 -12.99 12.22
N VAL A 380 -8.01 -13.41 12.65
CA VAL A 380 -6.74 -13.15 11.95
C VAL A 380 -6.71 -13.94 10.64
N LEU A 381 -6.56 -13.24 9.52
CA LEU A 381 -6.27 -13.76 8.20
C LEU A 381 -4.77 -13.72 7.88
N GLY A 382 -4.08 -12.67 8.35
CA GLY A 382 -2.65 -12.49 8.17
C GLY A 382 -2.05 -11.72 9.34
N ALA A 383 -0.99 -12.25 9.92
CA ALA A 383 -0.21 -11.60 10.96
C ALA A 383 1.21 -12.18 11.00
N HIS A 384 2.14 -11.42 11.53
CA HIS A 384 3.51 -11.87 11.79
C HIS A 384 4.01 -11.21 13.07
N PRO A 385 4.78 -11.89 13.92
CA PRO A 385 5.23 -11.34 15.21
C PRO A 385 5.91 -9.97 15.11
N GLN A 386 6.54 -9.68 13.99
CA GLN A 386 7.30 -8.45 13.76
C GLN A 386 6.64 -7.52 12.73
N ALA A 387 5.37 -7.77 12.35
CA ALA A 387 4.63 -6.89 11.45
C ALA A 387 4.07 -5.67 12.19
N LEU A 388 4.00 -4.54 11.50
CA LEU A 388 3.36 -3.32 12.00
C LEU A 388 1.83 -3.40 12.02
N SER A 389 1.24 -4.41 11.39
CA SER A 389 -0.21 -4.59 11.30
C SER A 389 -0.61 -6.07 11.32
N ALA A 390 -1.89 -6.29 11.48
CA ALA A 390 -2.58 -7.56 11.23
C ALA A 390 -3.74 -7.34 10.27
N TRP A 391 -4.06 -8.35 9.47
CA TRP A 391 -5.19 -8.38 8.55
C TRP A 391 -6.28 -9.26 9.17
N LEU A 392 -7.44 -8.66 9.48
CA LEU A 392 -8.51 -9.32 10.22
C LEU A 392 -9.75 -9.49 9.34
N ARG A 393 -10.35 -10.67 9.37
CA ARG A 393 -11.67 -10.93 8.81
C ARG A 393 -12.73 -10.16 9.58
N VAL A 394 -13.61 -9.48 8.87
CA VAL A 394 -14.83 -8.93 9.42
C VAL A 394 -15.85 -10.06 9.55
N PRO A 395 -16.51 -10.25 10.71
CA PRO A 395 -17.56 -11.25 10.87
C PRO A 395 -18.68 -11.11 9.84
N ASP A 396 -19.27 -12.23 9.39
CA ASP A 396 -20.26 -12.25 8.29
C ASP A 396 -21.53 -11.42 8.58
N HIS A 397 -21.87 -11.22 9.84
CA HIS A 397 -23.00 -10.37 10.26
C HIS A 397 -22.68 -8.87 10.22
N TRP A 398 -21.41 -8.49 9.96
CA TRP A 398 -20.99 -7.13 9.75
C TRP A 398 -20.61 -6.84 8.30
N ARG A 399 -21.00 -5.68 7.81
CA ARG A 399 -20.37 -5.07 6.63
C ARG A 399 -19.16 -4.26 7.08
N THR A 400 -18.07 -4.32 6.32
CA THR A 400 -16.81 -3.63 6.66
C THR A 400 -17.02 -2.14 6.95
N ASP A 401 -17.78 -1.43 6.12
CA ASP A 401 -18.05 0.01 6.26
C ASP A 401 -18.80 0.34 7.56
N ARG A 402 -19.75 -0.50 7.97
CA ARG A 402 -20.48 -0.35 9.24
C ARG A 402 -19.59 -0.65 10.44
N LEU A 403 -18.81 -1.73 10.37
CA LEU A 403 -17.88 -2.10 11.43
C LEU A 403 -16.86 -0.99 11.69
N VAL A 404 -16.23 -0.44 10.61
CA VAL A 404 -15.26 0.66 10.73
C VAL A 404 -15.91 1.89 11.38
N ARG A 405 -17.14 2.22 11.01
CA ARG A 405 -17.89 3.33 11.63
C ARG A 405 -18.20 3.07 13.09
N GLU A 406 -18.66 1.86 13.42
CA GLU A 406 -18.97 1.48 14.81
C GLU A 406 -17.74 1.52 15.72
N LEU A 407 -16.59 1.05 15.22
CA LEU A 407 -15.33 1.17 15.95
C LEU A 407 -14.92 2.64 16.13
N ARG A 408 -15.14 3.47 15.10
CA ARG A 408 -14.87 4.91 15.18
C ARG A 408 -15.75 5.62 16.21
N ASN A 409 -17.01 5.21 16.36
CA ASN A 409 -17.92 5.73 17.40
C ASN A 409 -17.45 5.37 18.82
N ARG A 410 -16.55 4.38 18.95
CA ARG A 410 -15.91 3.98 20.20
C ARG A 410 -14.45 4.42 20.29
N ASP A 411 -14.11 5.48 19.59
CA ASP A 411 -12.77 6.07 19.55
C ASP A 411 -11.66 5.11 19.10
N ILE A 412 -11.98 4.15 18.21
CA ILE A 412 -11.02 3.22 17.60
C ILE A 412 -11.02 3.41 16.09
N ALA A 413 -9.85 3.74 15.52
CA ALA A 413 -9.69 3.87 14.09
C ALA A 413 -8.99 2.63 13.51
N VAL A 414 -9.58 2.01 12.48
CA VAL A 414 -9.01 0.92 11.69
C VAL A 414 -9.15 1.24 10.20
N THR A 415 -8.45 0.50 9.32
CA THR A 415 -8.52 0.76 7.88
C THR A 415 -9.30 -0.34 7.16
N SER A 416 -10.29 0.07 6.34
CA SER A 416 -10.97 -0.80 5.38
C SER A 416 -10.03 -1.23 4.23
N PRO A 417 -10.42 -2.20 3.37
CA PRO A 417 -9.63 -2.59 2.20
C PRO A 417 -9.52 -1.49 1.14
N ASP A 418 -10.47 -0.56 1.12
CA ASP A 418 -10.68 0.36 0.00
C ASP A 418 -9.45 1.14 -0.46
N PRO A 419 -8.59 1.70 0.45
CA PRO A 419 -7.39 2.41 0.04
C PRO A 419 -6.32 1.54 -0.64
N PHE A 420 -6.40 0.22 -0.49
CA PHE A 420 -5.43 -0.75 -1.00
C PHE A 420 -5.91 -1.47 -2.25
N LEU A 421 -7.20 -1.34 -2.57
CA LEU A 421 -7.85 -2.14 -3.61
C LEU A 421 -7.49 -1.63 -4.99
N VAL A 422 -6.82 -2.45 -5.77
CA VAL A 422 -6.59 -2.19 -7.19
C VAL A 422 -7.91 -2.37 -7.95
N ARG A 423 -8.13 -1.53 -8.92
CA ARG A 423 -9.36 -1.52 -9.69
C ARG A 423 -9.65 -2.86 -10.34
N GLY A 424 -10.88 -3.33 -10.19
CA GLY A 424 -11.33 -4.64 -10.73
C GLY A 424 -11.03 -5.83 -9.83
N ALA A 425 -10.26 -5.67 -8.77
CA ALA A 425 -10.02 -6.73 -7.80
C ALA A 425 -11.23 -6.94 -6.87
N ASP A 426 -11.35 -8.16 -6.34
CA ASP A 426 -12.39 -8.49 -5.38
C ASP A 426 -12.13 -7.82 -4.03
N ARG A 427 -13.17 -7.17 -3.50
CA ARG A 427 -13.10 -6.48 -2.20
C ARG A 427 -13.30 -7.48 -1.06
N PRO A 428 -12.28 -7.76 -0.24
CA PRO A 428 -12.42 -8.68 0.89
C PRO A 428 -13.24 -8.05 2.03
N ASN A 429 -13.97 -8.86 2.78
CA ASN A 429 -14.63 -8.43 4.01
C ASN A 429 -13.63 -8.51 5.18
N ALA A 430 -12.73 -7.55 5.24
CA ALA A 430 -11.62 -7.51 6.17
C ALA A 430 -11.26 -6.08 6.58
N VAL A 431 -10.42 -5.94 7.61
CA VAL A 431 -9.84 -4.66 8.05
C VAL A 431 -8.37 -4.82 8.40
N ARG A 432 -7.59 -3.77 8.15
CA ARG A 432 -6.21 -3.69 8.64
C ARG A 432 -6.18 -3.01 10.01
N VAL A 433 -5.51 -3.66 10.97
CA VAL A 433 -5.28 -3.17 12.33
C VAL A 433 -3.78 -3.01 12.55
N CYS A 434 -3.32 -1.77 12.71
CA CYS A 434 -1.91 -1.46 12.93
C CYS A 434 -1.58 -1.47 14.43
N VAL A 435 -0.56 -2.19 14.82
CA VAL A 435 -0.20 -2.37 16.25
C VAL A 435 0.68 -1.25 16.82
N GLY A 436 1.13 -0.33 15.97
CA GLY A 436 2.02 0.80 16.35
C GLY A 436 1.29 2.04 16.89
N ALA A 437 0.03 1.93 17.34
CA ALA A 437 -0.70 3.06 17.91
C ALA A 437 0.08 3.73 19.07
N GLU A 438 0.05 5.07 19.10
CA GLU A 438 0.75 5.90 20.10
C GLU A 438 -0.02 5.95 21.41
N VAL A 439 -0.20 4.79 22.03
CA VAL A 439 -0.89 4.61 23.31
C VAL A 439 -0.13 3.65 24.19
N GLY A 440 -0.33 3.76 25.52
CA GLY A 440 0.22 2.82 26.48
C GLY A 440 -0.38 1.41 26.33
N GLU A 441 0.29 0.42 26.88
CA GLU A 441 -0.11 -1.00 26.73
C GLU A 441 -1.50 -1.28 27.32
N GLU A 442 -1.90 -0.61 28.40
CA GLU A 442 -3.23 -0.75 29.00
C GLU A 442 -4.33 -0.25 28.03
N ALA A 443 -4.17 0.95 27.45
CA ALA A 443 -5.11 1.50 26.48
C ALA A 443 -5.14 0.65 25.19
N TYR A 444 -3.99 0.13 24.75
CA TYR A 444 -3.89 -0.80 23.64
C TYR A 444 -4.73 -2.07 23.87
N ASN A 445 -4.56 -2.70 25.05
CA ASN A 445 -5.30 -3.91 25.42
C ASN A 445 -6.80 -3.66 25.54
N SER A 446 -7.20 -2.57 26.20
CA SER A 446 -8.60 -2.16 26.32
C SER A 446 -9.27 -1.92 24.96
N ALA A 447 -8.55 -1.31 24.01
CA ALA A 447 -9.04 -1.11 22.65
C ALA A 447 -9.26 -2.45 21.91
N LEU A 448 -8.36 -3.44 22.08
CA LEU A 448 -8.54 -4.78 21.50
C LEU A 448 -9.76 -5.50 22.09
N GLU A 449 -10.00 -5.39 23.39
CA GLU A 449 -11.18 -5.97 24.04
C GLU A 449 -12.47 -5.27 23.56
N THR A 450 -12.46 -3.96 23.39
CA THR A 450 -13.57 -3.21 22.81
C THR A 450 -13.84 -3.68 21.37
N MET A 451 -12.79 -3.86 20.56
CA MET A 451 -12.92 -4.40 19.20
C MET A 451 -13.56 -5.79 19.22
N LEU A 452 -13.12 -6.68 20.11
CA LEU A 452 -13.69 -8.01 20.26
C LEU A 452 -15.18 -7.94 20.57
N GLY A 453 -15.57 -7.08 21.53
CA GLY A 453 -16.97 -6.85 21.86
C GLY A 453 -17.80 -6.40 20.67
N VAL A 454 -17.28 -5.49 19.84
CA VAL A 454 -17.95 -5.06 18.59
C VAL A 454 -18.05 -6.19 17.58
N PHE A 455 -17.00 -6.97 17.38
CA PHE A 455 -16.98 -8.08 16.43
C PHE A 455 -18.01 -9.16 16.79
N GLU A 456 -18.29 -9.36 18.09
CA GLU A 456 -19.25 -10.34 18.59
C GLU A 456 -20.69 -9.84 18.65
N GLN A 457 -20.89 -8.53 18.62
CA GLN A 457 -22.23 -7.92 18.62
C GLN A 457 -22.88 -8.02 17.23
N TYR A 458 -24.20 -8.30 17.21
CA TYR A 458 -24.98 -8.12 15.99
C TYR A 458 -25.36 -6.66 15.81
N PRO A 459 -25.24 -6.08 14.59
CA PRO A 459 -25.69 -4.71 14.32
C PRO A 459 -27.14 -4.51 14.76
N GLN A 460 -27.43 -3.46 15.54
CA GLN A 460 -28.79 -3.16 15.94
C GLN A 460 -29.63 -2.73 14.74
N VAL A 461 -30.89 -3.23 14.67
CA VAL A 461 -31.83 -3.01 13.54
C VAL A 461 -32.24 -1.53 13.38
N HIS A 462 -31.92 -0.66 14.35
CA HIS A 462 -32.29 0.75 14.33
C HIS A 462 -31.47 1.64 13.38
N ASP A 463 -30.41 1.10 12.77
CA ASP A 463 -29.58 1.82 11.78
C ASP A 463 -30.11 1.73 10.33
N PHE A 464 -31.38 1.40 10.14
CA PHE A 464 -32.05 1.40 8.83
C PHE A 464 -32.75 2.76 8.53
N GLY A 465 -32.27 3.85 9.10
CA GLY A 465 -32.73 5.19 8.81
C GLY A 465 -31.94 5.85 7.68
#